data_4a533f3c148267587f092d2ac352a5f5
#
_entry.id   4a533f3c148267587f092d2ac352a5f5
#
_cell.length_a   1.000
_cell.length_b   1.000
_cell.length_c   1.000
_cell.angle_alpha   90.00
_cell.angle_beta   90.00
_cell.angle_gamma   90.00
#
_symmetry.space_group_name_H-M   'P 1'
#
loop_
_entity.id
_entity.type
_entity.pdbx_description
1 polymer ?
#
loop_
_entity_poly.entity_id
_entity_poly.type
_entity_poly.pdbx_seq_one_letter_code
_entity_poly.pdbx_strand_id
1 'polypeptide(L)'
;LDHVSESIEAGMTWHSVIEKSERYIRRHGGNPAFPCTLSVNNIAAHFTTDHTLTPPEGVEEMVLQKGDLVKLDIGVHVKGAIADNAITIEIGNGGNHTDQIRAAKEARDASIEKMHPGTPWHEVGAAAEQVAIDAGFQPIRNLSGHQLEKFNLHAGVSVPSHDCGPNHPGYRGVVPSGGIFAVEPFNTTGSSGMVENMS
;
A
#
# COMPACT_ATOMS: atom_id res chain seq x y z
N LEU A 1 -3.55 8.49 10.02
CA LEU A 1 -2.32 7.82 9.60
C LEU A 1 -1.10 8.57 10.13
N ASP A 2 -0.98 9.88 9.85
CA ASP A 2 0.18 10.71 10.25
C ASP A 2 0.49 10.62 11.75
N HIS A 3 -0.53 10.76 12.59
CA HIS A 3 -0.36 10.67 14.05
C HIS A 3 0.26 9.34 14.51
N VAL A 4 -0.09 8.23 13.87
CA VAL A 4 0.49 6.92 14.21
C VAL A 4 1.90 6.81 13.65
N SER A 5 2.11 7.17 12.38
CA SER A 5 3.41 7.06 11.71
C SER A 5 4.51 7.88 12.39
N GLU A 6 4.19 9.09 12.87
CA GLU A 6 5.12 9.95 13.62
C GLU A 6 5.57 9.35 14.96
N SER A 7 4.84 8.36 15.45
CA SER A 7 5.11 7.70 16.74
C SER A 7 5.73 6.32 16.60
N ILE A 8 6.06 5.88 15.39
CA ILE A 8 6.71 4.59 15.13
C ILE A 8 8.22 4.78 15.24
N GLU A 9 8.86 3.96 16.07
CA GLU A 9 10.30 4.04 16.32
C GLU A 9 10.96 2.66 16.45
N ALA A 10 12.26 2.61 16.33
CA ALA A 10 13.04 1.40 16.54
C ALA A 10 12.81 0.85 17.95
N GLY A 11 12.77 -0.47 18.08
CA GLY A 11 12.48 -1.18 19.33
C GLY A 11 10.99 -1.47 19.56
N MET A 12 10.08 -0.89 18.79
CA MET A 12 8.67 -1.27 18.87
C MET A 12 8.45 -2.63 18.21
N THR A 13 7.60 -3.48 18.80
CA THR A 13 7.18 -4.72 18.14
C THR A 13 6.17 -4.40 17.03
N TRP A 14 6.20 -5.18 15.95
CA TRP A 14 5.23 -5.02 14.84
C TRP A 14 3.79 -5.12 15.35
N HIS A 15 3.54 -6.07 16.26
CA HIS A 15 2.23 -6.20 16.90
C HIS A 15 1.80 -4.93 17.64
N SER A 16 2.70 -4.30 18.40
CA SER A 16 2.37 -3.09 19.17
C SER A 16 1.99 -1.91 18.26
N VAL A 17 2.57 -1.80 17.06
CA VAL A 17 2.23 -0.78 16.07
C VAL A 17 0.83 -1.03 15.49
N ILE A 18 0.54 -2.28 15.12
CA ILE A 18 -0.78 -2.69 14.60
C ILE A 18 -1.87 -2.40 15.66
N GLU A 19 -1.66 -2.88 16.89
CA GLU A 19 -2.60 -2.67 17.99
C GLU A 19 -2.85 -1.20 18.32
N LYS A 20 -1.78 -0.39 18.30
CA LYS A 20 -1.87 1.06 18.49
C LYS A 20 -2.70 1.73 17.40
N SER A 21 -2.50 1.32 16.14
CA SER A 21 -3.23 1.84 14.98
C SER A 21 -4.72 1.54 15.09
N GLU A 22 -5.09 0.28 15.34
CA GLU A 22 -6.48 -0.13 15.49
C GLU A 22 -7.17 0.51 16.71
N ARG A 23 -6.45 0.63 17.82
CA ARG A 23 -6.96 1.31 19.02
C ARG A 23 -7.22 2.79 18.75
N TYR A 24 -6.35 3.44 17.96
CA TYR A 24 -6.53 4.83 17.54
C TYR A 24 -7.80 4.99 16.69
N ILE A 25 -8.01 4.12 15.70
CA ILE A 25 -9.22 4.10 14.87
C ILE A 25 -10.47 4.01 15.74
N ARG A 26 -10.53 3.02 16.64
CA ARG A 26 -11.70 2.80 17.51
C ARG A 26 -11.98 3.98 18.46
N ARG A 27 -10.93 4.60 19.00
CA ARG A 27 -11.07 5.79 19.89
C ARG A 27 -11.62 7.00 19.17
N HIS A 28 -11.45 7.10 17.84
CA HIS A 28 -11.95 8.22 17.04
C HIS A 28 -13.29 7.90 16.33
N GLY A 29 -13.99 6.84 16.76
CA GLY A 29 -15.34 6.52 16.31
C GLY A 29 -15.42 5.74 15.00
N GLY A 30 -14.29 5.30 14.44
CA GLY A 30 -14.21 4.37 13.32
C GLY A 30 -14.10 2.91 13.79
N ASN A 31 -14.18 2.00 12.82
CA ASN A 31 -13.79 0.61 13.00
C ASN A 31 -12.78 0.25 11.88
N PRO A 32 -11.85 -0.68 12.11
CA PRO A 32 -11.02 -1.21 11.03
C PRO A 32 -11.89 -1.80 9.93
N ALA A 33 -11.63 -1.41 8.67
CA ALA A 33 -12.28 -1.98 7.50
C ALA A 33 -11.65 -3.32 7.10
N PHE A 34 -10.38 -3.49 7.45
CA PHE A 34 -9.60 -4.72 7.39
C PHE A 34 -8.59 -4.71 8.55
N PRO A 35 -7.98 -5.85 8.93
CA PRO A 35 -6.93 -5.87 9.94
C PRO A 35 -5.78 -4.93 9.52
N CYS A 36 -5.36 -4.05 10.40
CA CYS A 36 -4.21 -3.18 10.13
C CYS A 36 -3.01 -4.03 9.70
N THR A 37 -2.34 -3.67 8.63
CA THR A 37 -1.16 -4.39 8.14
C THR A 37 0.12 -3.57 8.33
N LEU A 38 1.20 -4.25 8.68
CA LEU A 38 2.52 -3.67 8.84
C LEU A 38 3.53 -4.54 8.10
N SER A 39 3.93 -4.11 6.94
CA SER A 39 4.86 -4.84 6.07
C SER A 39 6.24 -4.20 6.12
N VAL A 40 7.27 -4.98 6.47
CA VAL A 40 8.62 -4.47 6.72
C VAL A 40 9.58 -4.99 5.66
N ASN A 41 10.41 -4.12 5.13
CA ASN A 41 11.47 -4.39 4.14
C ASN A 41 10.95 -5.14 2.91
N ASN A 42 11.37 -6.40 2.72
CA ASN A 42 11.00 -7.25 1.59
C ASN A 42 9.55 -7.77 1.62
N ILE A 43 8.85 -7.66 2.73
CA ILE A 43 7.42 -7.94 2.79
C ILE A 43 6.70 -6.76 2.12
N ALA A 44 6.06 -7.00 0.99
CA ALA A 44 5.47 -5.91 0.20
C ALA A 44 4.19 -5.36 0.83
N ALA A 45 3.24 -6.22 1.17
CA ALA A 45 1.91 -5.85 1.65
C ALA A 45 1.25 -6.97 2.46
N HIS A 46 0.08 -6.67 3.04
CA HIS A 46 -0.88 -7.60 3.65
C HIS A 46 -0.39 -8.37 4.87
N PHE A 47 0.79 -8.05 5.41
CA PHE A 47 1.26 -8.72 6.61
C PHE A 47 0.60 -8.11 7.85
N THR A 48 -0.04 -8.95 8.62
CA THR A 48 -0.54 -8.60 9.97
C THR A 48 -0.03 -9.62 10.98
N THR A 49 0.04 -9.25 12.23
CA THR A 49 0.54 -10.11 13.30
C THR A 49 -0.27 -9.95 14.57
N ASP A 50 -0.28 -10.99 15.34
CA ASP A 50 -0.68 -10.98 16.74
C ASP A 50 0.47 -11.51 17.61
N HIS A 51 0.26 -11.62 18.91
CA HIS A 51 1.28 -12.05 19.87
C HIS A 51 1.61 -13.55 19.78
N THR A 52 0.93 -14.34 18.94
CA THR A 52 1.12 -15.79 18.80
C THR A 52 1.91 -16.16 17.54
N LEU A 53 2.07 -15.22 16.59
CA LEU A 53 2.78 -15.50 15.35
C LEU A 53 4.27 -15.61 15.55
N THR A 54 4.88 -16.59 14.90
CA THR A 54 6.32 -16.68 14.74
C THR A 54 6.78 -15.69 13.66
N PRO A 55 8.02 -15.15 13.78
CA PRO A 55 8.58 -14.31 12.73
C PRO A 55 8.60 -15.04 11.38
N PRO A 56 8.37 -14.30 10.26
CA PRO A 56 8.56 -14.84 8.93
C PRO A 56 9.99 -15.35 8.70
N GLU A 57 10.18 -16.22 7.69
CA GLU A 57 11.51 -16.69 7.32
C GLU A 57 12.47 -15.52 7.05
N GLY A 58 13.67 -15.57 7.64
CA GLY A 58 14.68 -14.52 7.54
C GLY A 58 14.46 -13.30 8.46
N VAL A 59 13.43 -13.32 9.29
CA VAL A 59 13.17 -12.30 10.32
C VAL A 59 13.45 -12.94 11.70
N GLU A 60 14.49 -12.49 12.38
CA GLU A 60 14.85 -13.04 13.68
C GLU A 60 13.83 -12.65 14.77
N GLU A 61 13.40 -11.40 14.77
CA GLU A 61 12.41 -10.85 15.70
C GLU A 61 11.47 -9.88 14.98
N MET A 62 10.18 -9.89 15.33
CA MET A 62 9.22 -8.90 14.83
C MET A 62 9.30 -7.60 15.63
N VAL A 63 10.50 -7.01 15.65
CA VAL A 63 10.83 -5.75 16.29
C VAL A 63 11.45 -4.82 15.26
N LEU A 64 10.96 -3.58 15.18
CA LEU A 64 11.44 -2.59 14.23
C LEU A 64 12.88 -2.17 14.55
N GLN A 65 13.70 -2.14 13.52
CA GLN A 65 15.09 -1.74 13.59
C GLN A 65 15.32 -0.39 12.89
N LYS A 66 16.37 0.32 13.28
CA LYS A 66 16.78 1.52 12.56
C LYS A 66 17.18 1.16 11.12
N GLY A 67 16.63 1.87 10.15
CA GLY A 67 16.81 1.64 8.72
C GLY A 67 15.73 0.75 8.08
N ASP A 68 14.81 0.18 8.86
CA ASP A 68 13.69 -0.57 8.29
C ASP A 68 12.80 0.34 7.43
N LEU A 69 12.41 -0.19 6.26
CA LEU A 69 11.39 0.38 5.40
C LEU A 69 10.03 -0.22 5.78
N VAL A 70 9.20 0.58 6.41
CA VAL A 70 7.91 0.14 6.97
C VAL A 70 6.75 0.67 6.13
N LYS A 71 5.87 -0.21 5.69
CA LYS A 71 4.58 0.10 5.07
C LYS A 71 3.47 -0.19 6.07
N LEU A 72 2.88 0.87 6.60
CA LEU A 72 1.70 0.80 7.47
C LEU A 72 0.47 1.08 6.62
N ASP A 73 -0.45 0.13 6.58
CA ASP A 73 -1.67 0.21 5.81
C ASP A 73 -2.87 0.03 6.73
N ILE A 74 -3.79 0.97 6.68
CA ILE A 74 -4.97 1.03 7.55
C ILE A 74 -6.25 1.32 6.75
N GLY A 75 -7.23 0.47 6.94
CA GLY A 75 -8.59 0.71 6.50
C GLY A 75 -9.47 1.16 7.67
N VAL A 76 -10.25 2.19 7.46
CA VAL A 76 -11.21 2.68 8.44
C VAL A 76 -12.60 2.70 7.81
N HIS A 77 -13.62 2.26 8.56
CA HIS A 77 -14.98 2.51 8.13
C HIS A 77 -15.84 3.16 9.23
N VAL A 78 -16.75 4.04 8.80
CA VAL A 78 -17.81 4.59 9.61
C VAL A 78 -19.15 4.24 8.95
N LYS A 79 -19.93 3.36 9.59
CA LYS A 79 -21.20 2.85 9.05
C LYS A 79 -21.07 2.28 7.63
N GLY A 80 -19.93 1.69 7.33
CA GLY A 80 -19.61 1.06 6.05
C GLY A 80 -18.99 1.97 4.99
N ALA A 81 -18.96 3.27 5.17
CA ALA A 81 -18.16 4.16 4.32
C ALA A 81 -16.67 3.92 4.66
N ILE A 82 -15.92 3.40 3.68
CA ILE A 82 -14.54 2.98 3.83
C ILE A 82 -13.60 4.10 3.37
N ALA A 83 -12.53 4.32 4.14
CA ALA A 83 -11.33 5.01 3.72
C ALA A 83 -10.16 4.04 3.88
N ASP A 84 -9.38 3.91 2.82
CA ASP A 84 -8.22 3.03 2.72
C ASP A 84 -6.98 3.89 2.46
N ASN A 85 -5.93 3.72 3.27
CA ASN A 85 -4.75 4.58 3.16
C ASN A 85 -3.52 3.91 3.76
N ALA A 86 -2.40 4.01 3.04
CA ALA A 86 -1.11 3.50 3.47
C ALA A 86 -0.04 4.60 3.50
N ILE A 87 0.97 4.40 4.33
CA ILE A 87 2.18 5.22 4.37
C ILE A 87 3.43 4.34 4.42
N THR A 88 4.46 4.78 3.71
CA THR A 88 5.80 4.18 3.80
C THR A 88 6.72 5.14 4.52
N ILE A 89 7.40 4.64 5.55
CA ILE A 89 8.39 5.38 6.34
C ILE A 89 9.68 4.58 6.51
N GLU A 90 10.80 5.27 6.68
CA GLU A 90 12.07 4.67 7.10
C GLU A 90 12.26 4.92 8.60
N ILE A 91 12.55 3.88 9.36
CA ILE A 91 12.76 3.99 10.80
C ILE A 91 14.11 4.65 11.10
N GLY A 92 14.08 5.73 11.87
CA GLY A 92 15.28 6.44 12.35
C GLY A 92 15.93 7.39 11.33
N ASN A 93 15.23 7.75 10.27
CA ASN A 93 15.60 8.79 9.30
C ASN A 93 17.01 8.65 8.70
N GLY A 94 17.42 7.43 8.34
CA GLY A 94 18.74 7.15 7.74
C GLY A 94 18.90 7.68 6.33
N GLY A 95 17.79 7.92 5.62
CA GLY A 95 17.75 8.45 4.26
C GLY A 95 18.04 7.42 3.16
N ASN A 96 18.18 6.14 3.50
CA ASN A 96 18.51 5.07 2.55
C ASN A 96 17.37 4.78 1.55
N HIS A 97 16.12 5.05 1.97
CA HIS A 97 14.92 4.75 1.21
C HIS A 97 14.17 6.00 0.70
N THR A 98 14.77 7.18 0.87
CA THR A 98 14.13 8.46 0.51
C THR A 98 13.65 8.50 -0.94
N ASP A 99 14.50 8.07 -1.88
CA ASP A 99 14.16 8.09 -3.31
C ASP A 99 13.05 7.06 -3.63
N GLN A 100 13.06 5.89 -3.01
CA GLN A 100 12.03 4.88 -3.20
C GLN A 100 10.68 5.33 -2.66
N ILE A 101 10.65 5.94 -1.47
CA ILE A 101 9.43 6.51 -0.87
C ILE A 101 8.89 7.64 -1.74
N ARG A 102 9.77 8.53 -2.23
CA ARG A 102 9.39 9.61 -3.13
C ARG A 102 8.81 9.08 -4.43
N ALA A 103 9.45 8.11 -5.07
CA ALA A 103 8.99 7.51 -6.32
C ALA A 103 7.59 6.87 -6.16
N ALA A 104 7.30 6.22 -5.02
CA ALA A 104 5.97 5.67 -4.76
C ALA A 104 4.89 6.75 -4.65
N LYS A 105 5.19 7.87 -3.98
CA LYS A 105 4.28 9.02 -3.88
C LYS A 105 4.04 9.67 -5.22
N GLU A 106 5.09 9.93 -5.98
CA GLU A 106 5.00 10.53 -7.33
C GLU A 106 4.26 9.60 -8.30
N ALA A 107 4.45 8.28 -8.24
CA ALA A 107 3.71 7.31 -9.04
C ALA A 107 2.21 7.32 -8.72
N ARG A 108 1.85 7.39 -7.42
CA ARG A 108 0.46 7.56 -6.99
C ARG A 108 -0.15 8.85 -7.55
N ASP A 109 0.54 9.96 -7.43
CA ASP A 109 0.06 11.27 -7.88
C ASP A 109 -0.11 11.29 -9.41
N ALA A 110 0.81 10.70 -10.16
CA ALA A 110 0.71 10.54 -11.62
C ALA A 110 -0.50 9.68 -12.03
N SER A 111 -0.77 8.58 -11.31
CA SER A 111 -1.98 7.77 -11.53
C SER A 111 -3.25 8.58 -11.30
N ILE A 112 -3.32 9.30 -10.17
CA ILE A 112 -4.49 10.13 -9.80
C ILE A 112 -4.72 11.20 -10.86
N GLU A 113 -3.68 11.85 -11.36
CA GLU A 113 -3.77 12.87 -12.41
C GLU A 113 -4.35 12.32 -13.73
N LYS A 114 -4.14 11.02 -14.00
CA LYS A 114 -4.72 10.35 -15.18
C LYS A 114 -6.15 9.85 -14.94
N MET A 115 -6.63 9.76 -13.71
CA MET A 115 -7.94 9.20 -13.39
C MET A 115 -9.10 10.12 -13.71
N HIS A 116 -9.27 10.46 -14.99
CA HIS A 116 -10.44 11.17 -15.50
C HIS A 116 -11.48 10.19 -16.09
N PRO A 117 -12.79 10.47 -15.97
CA PRO A 117 -13.82 9.64 -16.60
C PRO A 117 -13.55 9.40 -18.09
N GLY A 118 -13.53 8.13 -18.48
CA GLY A 118 -13.24 7.72 -19.86
C GLY A 118 -11.77 7.39 -20.15
N THR A 119 -10.84 7.68 -19.24
CA THR A 119 -9.43 7.26 -19.41
C THR A 119 -9.32 5.74 -19.32
N PRO A 120 -8.66 5.07 -20.27
CA PRO A 120 -8.38 3.64 -20.19
C PRO A 120 -7.52 3.31 -18.97
N TRP A 121 -7.83 2.22 -18.28
CA TRP A 121 -7.08 1.83 -17.07
C TRP A 121 -5.59 1.60 -17.31
N HIS A 122 -5.21 1.03 -18.48
CA HIS A 122 -3.80 0.84 -18.79
C HIS A 122 -3.00 2.16 -18.89
N GLU A 123 -3.64 3.28 -19.26
CA GLU A 123 -2.99 4.60 -19.26
C GLU A 123 -2.75 5.13 -17.85
N VAL A 124 -3.68 4.82 -16.91
CA VAL A 124 -3.51 5.13 -15.48
C VAL A 124 -2.32 4.37 -14.91
N GLY A 125 -2.23 3.06 -15.21
CA GLY A 125 -1.11 2.23 -14.78
C GLY A 125 0.22 2.62 -15.44
N ALA A 126 0.22 2.95 -16.73
CA ALA A 126 1.41 3.40 -17.44
C ALA A 126 2.01 4.67 -16.85
N ALA A 127 1.18 5.59 -16.35
CA ALA A 127 1.66 6.79 -15.68
C ALA A 127 2.44 6.48 -14.40
N ALA A 128 1.94 5.55 -13.57
CA ALA A 128 2.65 5.10 -12.37
C ALA A 128 3.95 4.37 -12.71
N GLU A 129 3.90 3.45 -13.69
CA GLU A 129 5.08 2.70 -14.14
C GLU A 129 6.20 3.60 -14.63
N GLN A 130 5.86 4.61 -15.45
CA GLN A 130 6.85 5.53 -15.99
C GLN A 130 7.63 6.23 -14.88
N VAL A 131 6.94 6.74 -13.85
CA VAL A 131 7.56 7.37 -12.69
C VAL A 131 8.47 6.42 -11.93
N ALA A 132 8.02 5.19 -11.68
CA ALA A 132 8.83 4.20 -10.98
C ALA A 132 10.11 3.86 -11.74
N ILE A 133 10.01 3.64 -13.06
CA ILE A 133 11.15 3.31 -13.93
C ILE A 133 12.14 4.48 -14.04
N ASP A 134 11.65 5.70 -14.23
CA ASP A 134 12.50 6.89 -14.32
C ASP A 134 13.27 7.15 -13.01
N ALA A 135 12.70 6.75 -11.88
CA ALA A 135 13.36 6.79 -10.59
C ALA A 135 14.30 5.59 -10.32
N GLY A 136 14.39 4.62 -11.24
CA GLY A 136 15.28 3.44 -11.14
C GLY A 136 14.68 2.25 -10.40
N PHE A 137 13.35 2.22 -10.21
CA PHE A 137 12.63 1.15 -9.53
C PHE A 137 11.75 0.35 -10.50
N GLN A 138 11.36 -0.86 -10.09
CA GLN A 138 10.37 -1.65 -10.83
C GLN A 138 8.99 -1.50 -10.17
N PRO A 139 7.90 -1.31 -10.94
CA PRO A 139 6.57 -1.43 -10.39
C PRO A 139 6.29 -2.88 -10.01
N ILE A 140 5.56 -3.11 -8.91
CA ILE A 140 5.06 -4.44 -8.56
C ILE A 140 3.78 -4.66 -9.36
N ARG A 141 3.79 -5.68 -10.24
CA ARG A 141 2.78 -5.90 -11.29
C ARG A 141 1.59 -6.75 -10.84
N ASN A 142 1.73 -7.52 -9.77
CA ASN A 142 0.69 -8.39 -9.24
C ASN A 142 0.03 -7.87 -7.96
N LEU A 143 0.25 -6.59 -7.64
CA LEU A 143 -0.54 -5.81 -6.72
C LEU A 143 -1.23 -4.67 -7.48
N SER A 144 -2.39 -4.26 -7.02
CA SER A 144 -3.18 -3.20 -7.65
C SER A 144 -4.02 -2.47 -6.62
N GLY A 145 -4.33 -1.21 -6.89
CA GLY A 145 -5.41 -0.53 -6.22
C GLY A 145 -6.78 -1.10 -6.61
N HIS A 146 -7.84 -0.62 -6.01
CA HIS A 146 -9.18 -1.17 -6.19
C HIS A 146 -10.29 -0.17 -5.92
N GLN A 147 -11.48 -0.48 -6.42
CA GLN A 147 -12.70 0.25 -6.12
C GLN A 147 -13.18 -0.08 -4.69
N LEU A 148 -13.70 0.94 -4.03
CA LEU A 148 -14.32 0.87 -2.71
C LEU A 148 -15.83 1.10 -2.84
N GLU A 149 -16.63 0.30 -2.13
CA GLU A 149 -18.06 0.53 -1.94
C GLU A 149 -18.44 0.36 -0.46
N LYS A 150 -19.67 0.69 -0.13
CA LYS A 150 -20.14 0.57 1.24
C LYS A 150 -20.09 -0.89 1.72
N PHE A 151 -19.33 -1.16 2.78
CA PHE A 151 -19.03 -2.49 3.32
C PHE A 151 -18.37 -3.45 2.32
N ASN A 152 -17.80 -2.94 1.24
CA ASN A 152 -17.11 -3.75 0.25
C ASN A 152 -15.75 -3.12 -0.10
N LEU A 153 -14.69 -3.74 0.42
CA LEU A 153 -13.33 -3.24 0.26
C LEU A 153 -12.84 -3.40 -1.19
N HIS A 154 -13.14 -4.53 -1.83
CA HIS A 154 -12.74 -4.83 -3.21
C HIS A 154 -13.98 -4.92 -4.10
N ALA A 155 -14.45 -3.78 -4.60
CA ALA A 155 -15.73 -3.67 -5.29
C ALA A 155 -15.67 -3.98 -6.80
N GLY A 156 -14.71 -4.77 -7.23
CA GLY A 156 -14.66 -5.41 -8.55
C GLY A 156 -13.88 -4.69 -9.64
N VAL A 157 -13.55 -3.40 -9.48
CA VAL A 157 -12.65 -2.70 -10.40
C VAL A 157 -11.25 -2.59 -9.78
N SER A 158 -10.24 -3.07 -10.51
CA SER A 158 -8.83 -2.92 -10.12
C SER A 158 -8.21 -1.69 -10.76
N VAL A 159 -7.32 -1.01 -10.03
CA VAL A 159 -6.55 0.13 -10.49
C VAL A 159 -5.10 -0.33 -10.71
N PRO A 160 -4.63 -0.44 -11.95
CA PRO A 160 -3.28 -0.96 -12.22
C PRO A 160 -2.20 0.04 -11.82
N SER A 161 -1.02 -0.49 -11.45
CA SER A 161 0.18 0.29 -11.14
C SER A 161 1.26 0.18 -12.23
N HIS A 162 0.91 -0.41 -13.39
CA HIS A 162 1.80 -0.62 -14.53
C HIS A 162 1.01 -0.61 -15.83
N ASP A 163 1.69 -0.46 -16.96
CA ASP A 163 1.07 -0.64 -18.28
C ASP A 163 0.75 -2.13 -18.49
N CYS A 164 -0.50 -2.45 -18.29
CA CYS A 164 -1.02 -3.79 -18.51
C CYS A 164 -1.46 -4.03 -19.96
N GLY A 165 -1.38 -3.00 -20.82
CA GLY A 165 -1.89 -3.00 -22.18
C GLY A 165 -3.41 -2.97 -22.29
N PRO A 166 -3.95 -2.55 -23.45
CA PRO A 166 -5.37 -2.27 -23.63
C PRO A 166 -6.29 -3.52 -23.57
N ASN A 167 -5.71 -4.70 -23.69
CA ASN A 167 -6.46 -5.97 -23.76
C ASN A 167 -6.32 -6.85 -22.52
N HIS A 168 -5.69 -6.35 -21.46
CA HIS A 168 -5.47 -7.16 -20.26
C HIS A 168 -6.80 -7.53 -19.58
N PRO A 169 -7.06 -8.82 -19.29
CA PRO A 169 -8.38 -9.27 -18.79
C PRO A 169 -8.78 -8.64 -17.46
N GLY A 170 -7.82 -8.36 -16.56
CA GLY A 170 -8.06 -7.80 -15.22
C GLY A 170 -8.29 -6.29 -15.19
N TYR A 171 -8.00 -5.57 -16.30
CA TYR A 171 -8.04 -4.10 -16.33
C TYR A 171 -8.77 -3.56 -17.55
N ARG A 172 -9.85 -4.25 -17.93
CA ARG A 172 -10.67 -3.82 -19.07
C ARG A 172 -11.51 -2.60 -18.73
N GLY A 173 -11.72 -1.75 -19.74
CA GLY A 173 -12.60 -0.61 -19.63
C GLY A 173 -11.87 0.69 -19.31
N VAL A 174 -12.64 1.62 -18.80
CA VAL A 174 -12.21 2.99 -18.55
C VAL A 174 -12.60 3.43 -17.14
N VAL A 175 -11.95 4.46 -16.64
CA VAL A 175 -12.32 5.13 -15.40
C VAL A 175 -13.80 5.57 -15.48
N PRO A 176 -14.66 5.14 -14.57
CA PRO A 176 -16.07 5.51 -14.59
C PRO A 176 -16.29 6.97 -14.16
N SER A 177 -17.47 7.51 -14.47
CA SER A 177 -17.88 8.86 -14.05
C SER A 177 -18.35 8.93 -12.61
N GLY A 178 -17.73 8.20 -11.74
CA GLY A 178 -18.03 8.15 -10.29
C GLY A 178 -17.40 6.92 -9.67
N GLY A 179 -17.37 6.90 -8.35
CA GLY A 179 -16.76 5.82 -7.58
C GLY A 179 -15.69 6.34 -6.63
N ILE A 180 -15.29 5.48 -5.71
CA ILE A 180 -14.20 5.71 -4.76
C ILE A 180 -13.16 4.62 -5.03
N PHE A 181 -11.91 5.01 -5.10
CA PHE A 181 -10.82 4.10 -5.44
C PHE A 181 -9.66 4.27 -4.47
N ALA A 182 -9.05 3.17 -4.07
CA ALA A 182 -7.70 3.13 -3.51
C ALA A 182 -6.71 3.13 -4.68
N VAL A 183 -5.74 4.04 -4.66
CA VAL A 183 -4.67 4.15 -5.66
C VAL A 183 -3.36 3.88 -4.94
N GLU A 184 -2.80 2.72 -5.17
CA GLU A 184 -1.71 2.17 -4.35
C GLU A 184 -0.59 1.53 -5.20
N PRO A 185 0.19 2.34 -5.91
CA PRO A 185 1.35 1.82 -6.63
C PRO A 185 2.41 1.35 -5.64
N PHE A 186 2.94 0.16 -5.91
CA PHE A 186 4.07 -0.41 -5.20
C PHE A 186 5.29 -0.42 -6.11
N ASN A 187 6.44 -0.04 -5.59
CA ASN A 187 7.71 -0.16 -6.30
C ASN A 187 8.73 -1.00 -5.52
N THR A 188 9.68 -1.58 -6.23
CA THR A 188 10.69 -2.46 -5.66
C THR A 188 12.05 -2.25 -6.34
N THR A 189 13.12 -2.54 -5.62
CA THR A 189 14.47 -2.70 -6.17
C THR A 189 14.69 -4.07 -6.83
N GLY A 190 13.77 -5.02 -6.60
CA GLY A 190 13.83 -6.36 -7.19
C GLY A 190 13.54 -6.34 -8.68
N SER A 191 14.31 -7.08 -9.46
CA SER A 191 14.23 -7.08 -10.93
C SER A 191 12.98 -7.74 -11.50
N SER A 192 12.30 -8.60 -10.75
CA SER A 192 11.10 -9.30 -11.24
C SER A 192 9.87 -8.40 -11.30
N GLY A 193 9.78 -7.39 -10.43
CA GLY A 193 8.56 -6.59 -10.27
C GLY A 193 7.35 -7.44 -9.82
N MET A 194 7.57 -8.54 -9.12
CA MET A 194 6.54 -9.46 -8.66
C MET A 194 6.72 -9.75 -7.18
N VAL A 195 5.61 -9.95 -6.48
CA VAL A 195 5.60 -10.50 -5.12
C VAL A 195 5.15 -11.94 -5.14
N GLU A 196 5.67 -12.71 -4.21
CA GLU A 196 5.32 -14.11 -3.98
C GLU A 196 4.58 -14.21 -2.64
N ASN A 197 3.70 -15.20 -2.53
CA ASN A 197 3.05 -15.49 -1.26
C ASN A 197 4.09 -16.08 -0.31
N MET A 198 4.07 -15.63 0.94
CA MET A 198 4.83 -16.27 2.00
C MET A 198 4.22 -17.65 2.26
N SER A 199 5.08 -18.67 2.21
CA SER A 199 4.71 -20.07 2.49
C SER A 199 4.71 -20.36 4.00
#